data_93cb2cfd204b057af012ef5e2ba026c1
#
_entry.id   93cb2cfd204b057af012ef5e2ba026c1
#
_cell.length_a   1.000
_cell.length_b   1.000
_cell.length_c   1.000
_cell.angle_alpha   90.00
_cell.angle_beta   90.00
_cell.angle_gamma   90.00
#
_symmetry.space_group_name_H-M   'P 1'
#
loop_
_entity.id
_entity.type
_entity.pdbx_description
1 polymer ?
#
loop_
_entity_poly.entity_id
_entity_poly.type
_entity_poly.pdbx_seq_one_letter_code
_entity_poly.pdbx_strand_id
1 'polypeptide(L)'
;YRVVPELRNGGKTLSGVPVRPQLLGSDPHCLADNAARVASLGADGVDLNFGCPAKQVNRHGGGAALLQDPEVLFKITQAVRRAVPAHQVVSAKMRLGFDHDQDAEACAQALEAGGASEIVVHARTKADGYRPPAYWPRIEDIRRVVKVPIIANGEIWNVQDALQAR
;
A
#
# COMPACT_ATOMS: atom_id res chain seq x y z
N TYR A 1 16.60 7.62 5.51
CA TYR A 1 16.74 7.40 6.96
C TYR A 1 16.66 8.68 7.78
N ARG A 2 16.64 9.85 7.16
CA ARG A 2 16.31 11.10 7.88
C ARG A 2 14.84 11.16 8.26
N VAL A 3 13.98 10.50 7.49
CA VAL A 3 12.52 10.51 7.63
C VAL A 3 12.03 9.39 8.54
N VAL A 4 12.79 8.29 8.65
CA VAL A 4 12.45 7.14 9.51
C VAL A 4 13.61 6.90 10.48
N PRO A 5 13.61 7.56 11.66
CA PRO A 5 14.70 7.45 12.63
C PRO A 5 14.94 6.03 13.13
N GLU A 6 13.91 5.19 13.15
CA GLU A 6 13.95 3.79 13.57
C GLU A 6 14.92 2.95 12.73
N LEU A 7 15.20 3.34 11.48
CA LEU A 7 16.19 2.67 10.63
C LEU A 7 17.61 2.74 11.20
N ARG A 8 17.91 3.74 12.06
CA ARG A 8 19.18 3.81 12.79
C ARG A 8 19.26 2.76 13.90
N ASN A 9 18.12 2.23 14.31
CA ASN A 9 17.98 1.22 15.35
C ASN A 9 17.57 -0.15 14.77
N GLY A 10 18.05 -0.47 13.56
CA GLY A 10 17.76 -1.74 12.91
C GLY A 10 16.29 -1.96 12.59
N GLY A 11 15.56 -0.90 12.23
CA GLY A 11 14.14 -0.98 11.85
C GLY A 11 13.20 -1.19 13.03
N LYS A 12 13.60 -0.78 14.25
CA LYS A 12 12.77 -0.93 15.46
C LYS A 12 12.65 0.39 16.22
N THR A 13 11.51 0.56 16.90
CA THR A 13 11.35 1.61 17.90
C THR A 13 12.29 1.39 19.08
N LEU A 14 12.44 2.36 19.97
CA LEU A 14 13.21 2.21 21.21
C LEU A 14 12.65 1.12 22.13
N SER A 15 11.35 0.84 22.05
CA SER A 15 10.70 -0.25 22.78
C SER A 15 10.78 -1.62 22.08
N GLY A 16 11.51 -1.72 20.96
CA GLY A 16 11.72 -2.98 20.24
C GLY A 16 10.64 -3.36 19.24
N VAL A 17 9.65 -2.51 19.00
CA VAL A 17 8.57 -2.77 18.02
C VAL A 17 9.11 -2.63 16.59
N PRO A 18 8.95 -3.65 15.72
CA PRO A 18 9.34 -3.55 14.32
C PRO A 18 8.60 -2.42 13.57
N VAL A 19 9.32 -1.72 12.71
CA VAL A 19 8.77 -0.66 11.87
C VAL A 19 8.94 -1.04 10.41
N ARG A 20 7.85 -0.92 9.64
CA ARG A 20 7.84 -1.10 8.20
C ARG A 20 7.76 0.29 7.55
N PRO A 21 8.87 0.80 6.99
CA PRO A 21 8.86 2.10 6.32
C PRO A 21 8.00 2.09 5.07
N GLN A 22 7.26 3.19 4.86
CA GLN A 22 6.44 3.36 3.67
C GLN A 22 7.18 4.19 2.62
N LEU A 23 7.18 3.71 1.38
CA LEU A 23 7.74 4.39 0.21
C LEU A 23 6.62 5.00 -0.63
N LEU A 24 6.85 6.20 -1.12
CA LEU A 24 5.95 6.94 -2.00
C LEU A 24 6.72 7.44 -3.21
N GLY A 25 6.26 7.08 -4.40
CA GLY A 25 6.88 7.48 -5.67
C GLY A 25 6.14 6.87 -6.84
N SER A 26 6.61 7.15 -8.07
CA SER A 26 6.04 6.67 -9.33
C SER A 26 7.04 5.98 -10.25
N ASP A 27 8.34 6.10 -9.96
CA ASP A 27 9.39 5.47 -10.74
C ASP A 27 9.78 4.12 -10.13
N PRO A 28 9.66 2.99 -10.88
CA PRO A 28 9.95 1.65 -10.37
C PRO A 28 11.40 1.45 -9.94
N HIS A 29 12.36 2.03 -10.68
CA HIS A 29 13.78 1.87 -10.38
C HIS A 29 14.16 2.62 -9.11
N CYS A 30 13.73 3.87 -9.02
CA CYS A 30 13.97 4.69 -7.84
C CYS A 30 13.35 4.06 -6.57
N LEU A 31 12.13 3.51 -6.67
CA LEU A 31 11.48 2.83 -5.55
C LEU A 31 12.21 1.54 -5.17
N ALA A 32 12.67 0.76 -6.15
CA ALA A 32 13.44 -0.46 -5.92
C ALA A 32 14.76 -0.18 -5.19
N ASP A 33 15.51 0.84 -5.63
CA ASP A 33 16.78 1.25 -4.99
C ASP A 33 16.56 1.69 -3.54
N ASN A 34 15.51 2.49 -3.30
CA ASN A 34 15.18 2.92 -1.95
C ASN A 34 14.70 1.76 -1.07
N ALA A 35 13.93 0.82 -1.63
CA ALA A 35 13.48 -0.38 -0.92
C ALA A 35 14.65 -1.28 -0.52
N ALA A 36 15.60 -1.53 -1.43
CA ALA A 36 16.81 -2.27 -1.14
C ALA A 36 17.62 -1.62 -0.01
N ARG A 37 17.74 -0.29 -0.03
CA ARG A 37 18.42 0.45 1.02
C ARG A 37 17.72 0.37 2.35
N VAL A 38 16.38 0.50 2.39
CA VAL A 38 15.59 0.33 3.61
C VAL A 38 15.75 -1.07 4.17
N ALA A 39 15.69 -2.09 3.32
CA ALA A 39 15.88 -3.48 3.68
C ALA A 39 17.27 -3.73 4.32
N SER A 40 18.33 -3.16 3.72
CA SER A 40 19.71 -3.29 4.21
C SER A 40 19.95 -2.61 5.57
N LEU A 41 19.09 -1.67 5.95
CA LEU A 41 19.13 -0.98 7.25
C LEU A 41 18.37 -1.74 8.36
N GLY A 42 17.92 -2.96 8.09
CA GLY A 42 17.31 -3.84 9.08
C GLY A 42 15.79 -3.68 9.23
N ALA A 43 15.12 -3.00 8.32
CA ALA A 43 13.65 -2.97 8.30
C ALA A 43 13.09 -4.38 8.09
N ASP A 44 11.95 -4.69 8.74
CA ASP A 44 11.26 -5.98 8.63
C ASP A 44 10.50 -6.16 7.29
N GLY A 45 10.45 -5.09 6.52
CA GLY A 45 9.81 -5.02 5.20
C GLY A 45 9.63 -3.59 4.75
N VAL A 46 8.96 -3.42 3.63
CA VAL A 46 8.58 -2.10 3.07
C VAL A 46 7.11 -2.07 2.72
N ASP A 47 6.51 -0.89 2.83
CA ASP A 47 5.13 -0.63 2.40
C ASP A 47 5.14 0.33 1.21
N LEU A 48 4.29 0.08 0.20
CA LEU A 48 4.14 0.91 -0.98
C LEU A 48 2.85 1.73 -0.89
N ASN A 49 2.95 3.04 -1.07
CA ASN A 49 1.80 3.94 -0.99
C ASN A 49 1.19 4.23 -2.36
N PHE A 50 0.05 3.61 -2.63
CA PHE A 50 -0.79 3.85 -3.81
C PHE A 50 -2.14 4.51 -3.45
N GLY A 51 -2.23 5.11 -2.24
CA GLY A 51 -3.49 5.68 -1.76
C GLY A 51 -3.43 7.15 -1.34
N CYS A 52 -2.27 7.81 -1.38
CA CYS A 52 -2.13 9.20 -0.96
C CYS A 52 -2.99 10.14 -1.83
N PRO A 53 -3.96 10.90 -1.24
CA PRO A 53 -4.84 11.77 -2.00
C PRO A 53 -4.28 13.19 -2.22
N ALA A 54 -3.10 13.49 -1.70
CA ALA A 54 -2.52 14.83 -1.72
C ALA A 54 -2.34 15.35 -3.15
N LYS A 55 -2.82 16.56 -3.43
CA LYS A 55 -2.76 17.17 -4.77
C LYS A 55 -1.34 17.22 -5.35
N GLN A 56 -0.36 17.57 -4.51
CA GLN A 56 1.04 17.63 -4.91
C GLN A 56 1.58 16.26 -5.35
N VAL A 57 1.30 15.20 -4.59
CA VAL A 57 1.72 13.83 -4.89
C VAL A 57 1.09 13.36 -6.20
N ASN A 58 -0.21 13.56 -6.35
CA ASN A 58 -0.97 13.11 -7.53
C ASN A 58 -0.58 13.89 -8.80
N ARG A 59 -0.22 15.19 -8.69
CA ARG A 59 0.29 15.99 -9.81
C ARG A 59 1.57 15.41 -10.40
N HIS A 60 2.39 14.77 -9.60
CA HIS A 60 3.63 14.10 -10.02
C HIS A 60 3.46 12.61 -10.29
N GLY A 61 2.22 12.16 -10.51
CA GLY A 61 1.91 10.77 -10.86
C GLY A 61 2.10 9.74 -9.75
N GLY A 62 2.19 10.18 -8.48
CA GLY A 62 2.34 9.29 -7.33
C GLY A 62 1.06 9.08 -6.53
N GLY A 63 1.10 8.20 -5.54
CA GLY A 63 -0.02 7.93 -4.66
C GLY A 63 -1.25 7.40 -5.40
N ALA A 64 -2.43 7.96 -5.11
CA ALA A 64 -3.68 7.49 -5.70
C ALA A 64 -3.78 7.66 -7.23
N ALA A 65 -2.98 8.57 -7.83
CA ALA A 65 -2.96 8.74 -9.29
C ALA A 65 -2.53 7.46 -10.01
N LEU A 66 -1.72 6.61 -9.37
CA LEU A 66 -1.26 5.33 -9.92
C LEU A 66 -2.37 4.30 -10.07
N LEU A 67 -3.49 4.45 -9.33
CA LEU A 67 -4.65 3.54 -9.41
C LEU A 67 -5.42 3.63 -10.74
N GLN A 68 -5.04 4.55 -11.61
CA GLN A 68 -5.60 4.66 -12.96
C GLN A 68 -4.91 3.73 -13.97
N ASP A 69 -3.81 3.09 -13.58
CA ASP A 69 -3.04 2.19 -14.45
C ASP A 69 -2.51 0.98 -13.65
N PRO A 70 -3.24 -0.14 -13.66
CA PRO A 70 -2.82 -1.38 -12.99
C PRO A 70 -1.47 -1.92 -13.46
N GLU A 71 -1.09 -1.67 -14.73
CA GLU A 71 0.20 -2.12 -15.27
C GLU A 71 1.38 -1.39 -14.59
N VAL A 72 1.22 -0.13 -14.26
CA VAL A 72 2.23 0.63 -13.50
C VAL A 72 2.33 0.13 -12.07
N LEU A 73 1.21 -0.21 -11.43
CA LEU A 73 1.22 -0.83 -10.10
C LEU A 73 1.99 -2.15 -10.09
N PHE A 74 1.75 -3.01 -11.09
CA PHE A 74 2.48 -4.25 -11.28
C PHE A 74 3.98 -4.00 -11.41
N LYS A 75 4.40 -3.11 -12.30
CA LYS A 75 5.82 -2.80 -12.57
C LYS A 75 6.54 -2.29 -11.33
N ILE A 76 5.92 -1.36 -10.59
CA ILE A 76 6.49 -0.82 -9.35
C ILE A 76 6.64 -1.92 -8.32
N THR A 77 5.57 -2.67 -8.05
CA THR A 77 5.56 -3.71 -7.03
C THR A 77 6.56 -4.82 -7.36
N GLN A 78 6.64 -5.23 -8.62
CA GLN A 78 7.59 -6.25 -9.07
C GLN A 78 9.05 -5.78 -8.94
N ALA A 79 9.35 -4.53 -9.30
CA ALA A 79 10.67 -3.96 -9.15
C ALA A 79 11.11 -3.92 -7.69
N VAL A 80 10.23 -3.48 -6.79
CA VAL A 80 10.48 -3.45 -5.36
C VAL A 80 10.61 -4.87 -4.80
N ARG A 81 9.72 -5.81 -5.17
CA ARG A 81 9.80 -7.20 -4.70
C ARG A 81 11.12 -7.89 -5.07
N ARG A 82 11.63 -7.62 -6.27
CA ARG A 82 12.93 -8.15 -6.71
C ARG A 82 14.12 -7.55 -5.98
N ALA A 83 14.01 -6.31 -5.51
CA ALA A 83 15.07 -5.58 -4.81
C ALA A 83 15.13 -5.89 -3.31
N VAL A 84 14.03 -6.36 -2.73
CA VAL A 84 13.93 -6.67 -1.30
C VAL A 84 14.13 -8.18 -1.08
N PRO A 85 14.90 -8.61 -0.05
CA PRO A 85 15.08 -10.04 0.28
C PRO A 85 13.75 -10.80 0.37
N ALA A 86 13.72 -12.05 -0.09
CA ALA A 86 12.48 -12.83 -0.20
C ALA A 86 11.75 -13.05 1.15
N HIS A 87 12.49 -13.09 2.25
CA HIS A 87 11.93 -13.26 3.59
C HIS A 87 11.31 -11.98 4.18
N GLN A 88 11.58 -10.82 3.60
CA GLN A 88 11.02 -9.55 4.06
C GLN A 88 9.69 -9.25 3.36
N VAL A 89 8.76 -8.63 4.09
CA VAL A 89 7.44 -8.28 3.58
C VAL A 89 7.51 -7.10 2.61
N VAL A 90 6.79 -7.19 1.50
CA VAL A 90 6.44 -6.04 0.66
C VAL A 90 4.93 -5.91 0.71
N SER A 91 4.42 -4.90 1.40
CA SER A 91 2.99 -4.60 1.47
C SER A 91 2.62 -3.43 0.56
N ALA A 92 1.35 -3.33 0.24
CA ALA A 92 0.83 -2.21 -0.55
C ALA A 92 -0.40 -1.60 0.12
N LYS A 93 -0.47 -0.27 0.16
CA LYS A 93 -1.64 0.47 0.62
C LYS A 93 -2.33 1.14 -0.56
N MET A 94 -3.59 0.78 -0.83
CA MET A 94 -4.38 1.36 -1.92
C MET A 94 -5.70 1.95 -1.42
N ARG A 95 -6.34 2.72 -2.30
CA ARG A 95 -7.76 3.08 -2.25
C ARG A 95 -8.53 2.26 -3.28
N LEU A 96 -9.86 2.37 -3.29
CA LEU A 96 -10.71 1.72 -4.30
C LEU A 96 -10.45 2.22 -5.72
N GLY A 97 -9.89 3.42 -5.86
CA GLY A 97 -9.55 4.01 -7.16
C GLY A 97 -9.23 5.50 -7.03
N PHE A 98 -9.04 6.15 -8.16
CA PHE A 98 -8.81 7.60 -8.23
C PHE A 98 -10.12 8.38 -8.22
N ASP A 99 -10.87 8.39 -9.32
CA ASP A 99 -12.18 9.05 -9.42
C ASP A 99 -13.33 8.05 -9.21
N HIS A 100 -13.16 6.80 -9.64
CA HIS A 100 -14.11 5.69 -9.52
C HIS A 100 -13.39 4.42 -9.08
N ASP A 101 -14.16 3.41 -8.72
CA ASP A 101 -13.70 2.14 -8.16
C ASP A 101 -13.75 0.95 -9.15
N GLN A 102 -13.97 1.24 -10.44
CA GLN A 102 -14.15 0.20 -11.48
C GLN A 102 -12.95 -0.70 -11.65
N ASP A 103 -11.74 -0.18 -11.42
CA ASP A 103 -10.49 -0.91 -11.58
C ASP A 103 -9.91 -1.41 -10.24
N ALA A 104 -10.69 -1.37 -9.15
CA ALA A 104 -10.22 -1.76 -7.81
C ALA A 104 -9.68 -3.19 -7.76
N GLU A 105 -10.40 -4.13 -8.36
CA GLU A 105 -10.02 -5.54 -8.45
C GLU A 105 -8.78 -5.73 -9.33
N ALA A 106 -8.73 -5.06 -10.48
CA ALA A 106 -7.58 -5.13 -11.39
C ALA A 106 -6.31 -4.54 -10.74
N CYS A 107 -6.45 -3.44 -9.99
CA CYS A 107 -5.36 -2.87 -9.20
C CYS A 107 -4.84 -3.86 -8.16
N ALA A 108 -5.72 -4.50 -7.40
CA ALA A 108 -5.33 -5.47 -6.38
C ALA A 108 -4.65 -6.72 -7.00
N GLN A 109 -5.16 -7.22 -8.11
CA GLN A 109 -4.54 -8.32 -8.86
C GLN A 109 -3.15 -7.94 -9.40
N ALA A 110 -2.98 -6.72 -9.88
CA ALA A 110 -1.70 -6.21 -10.33
C ALA A 110 -0.67 -6.12 -9.19
N LEU A 111 -1.08 -5.69 -8.00
CA LEU A 111 -0.24 -5.66 -6.79
C LEU A 111 0.16 -7.08 -6.36
N GLU A 112 -0.79 -8.02 -6.32
CA GLU A 112 -0.50 -9.42 -6.02
C GLU A 112 0.46 -10.03 -7.04
N ALA A 113 0.19 -9.88 -8.34
CA ALA A 113 1.03 -10.39 -9.42
C ALA A 113 2.44 -9.78 -9.39
N GLY A 114 2.57 -8.53 -8.96
CA GLY A 114 3.85 -7.86 -8.71
C GLY A 114 4.60 -8.39 -7.50
N GLY A 115 3.96 -9.19 -6.64
CA GLY A 115 4.57 -9.84 -5.48
C GLY A 115 4.33 -9.12 -4.15
N ALA A 116 3.26 -8.33 -4.03
CA ALA A 116 2.81 -7.84 -2.74
C ALA A 116 2.42 -9.03 -1.84
N SER A 117 2.87 -9.00 -0.58
CA SER A 117 2.59 -10.06 0.41
C SER A 117 1.26 -9.85 1.12
N GLU A 118 0.76 -8.64 1.14
CA GLU A 118 -0.53 -8.23 1.71
C GLU A 118 -0.94 -6.87 1.14
N ILE A 119 -2.24 -6.58 1.12
CA ILE A 119 -2.77 -5.32 0.60
C ILE A 119 -3.70 -4.69 1.64
N VAL A 120 -3.44 -3.44 2.01
CA VAL A 120 -4.32 -2.63 2.86
C VAL A 120 -5.21 -1.78 1.95
N VAL A 121 -6.53 -1.92 2.06
CA VAL A 121 -7.49 -1.23 1.21
C VAL A 121 -8.28 -0.21 2.02
N HIS A 122 -8.13 1.08 1.71
CA HIS A 122 -9.04 2.10 2.19
C HIS A 122 -10.31 2.07 1.34
N ALA A 123 -11.45 1.79 1.98
CA ALA A 123 -12.73 1.57 1.33
C ALA A 123 -13.38 2.86 0.78
N ARG A 124 -12.59 3.69 0.10
CA ARG A 124 -12.98 4.92 -0.60
C ARG A 124 -12.10 5.15 -1.80
N THR A 125 -12.60 5.86 -2.80
CA THR A 125 -11.78 6.43 -3.87
C THR A 125 -10.99 7.65 -3.37
N LYS A 126 -10.07 8.15 -4.17
CA LYS A 126 -9.43 9.45 -3.89
C LYS A 126 -10.43 10.61 -3.97
N ALA A 127 -11.40 10.53 -4.89
CA ALA A 127 -12.44 11.54 -5.05
C ALA A 127 -13.37 11.64 -3.82
N ASP A 128 -13.67 10.52 -3.15
CA ASP A 128 -14.42 10.50 -1.89
C ASP A 128 -13.68 11.19 -0.75
N GLY A 129 -12.36 11.22 -0.82
CA GLY A 129 -11.52 11.79 0.24
C GLY A 129 -11.63 11.01 1.54
N TYR A 130 -12.18 11.66 2.57
CA TYR A 130 -12.44 11.09 3.90
C TYR A 130 -13.92 11.20 4.30
N ARG A 131 -14.80 11.52 3.37
CA ARG A 131 -16.23 11.64 3.63
C ARG A 131 -16.86 10.27 3.82
N PRO A 132 -17.67 10.07 4.87
CA PRO A 132 -18.44 8.83 5.02
C PRO A 132 -19.48 8.68 3.89
N PRO A 133 -19.88 7.43 3.56
CA PRO A 133 -19.46 6.18 4.18
C PRO A 133 -18.14 5.64 3.65
N ALA A 134 -17.58 4.60 4.32
CA ALA A 134 -16.61 3.70 3.72
C ALA A 134 -17.37 2.53 3.06
N TYR A 135 -16.97 2.15 1.87
CA TYR A 135 -17.65 1.13 1.06
C TYR A 135 -17.05 -0.26 1.32
N TRP A 136 -17.24 -0.81 2.54
CA TRP A 136 -16.68 -2.11 2.95
C TRP A 136 -17.05 -3.27 2.03
N PRO A 137 -18.27 -3.37 1.43
CA PRO A 137 -18.59 -4.42 0.48
C PRO A 137 -17.61 -4.52 -0.70
N ARG A 138 -17.03 -3.38 -1.14
CA ARG A 138 -16.03 -3.37 -2.21
C ARG A 138 -14.72 -4.05 -1.81
N ILE A 139 -14.40 -4.11 -0.51
CA ILE A 139 -13.23 -4.86 -0.01
C ILE A 139 -13.45 -6.37 -0.18
N GLU A 140 -14.67 -6.84 0.01
CA GLU A 140 -15.02 -8.25 -0.21
C GLU A 140 -14.89 -8.63 -1.70
N ASP A 141 -15.28 -7.75 -2.64
CA ASP A 141 -15.10 -7.98 -4.06
C ASP A 141 -13.60 -8.12 -4.41
N ILE A 142 -12.76 -7.25 -3.87
CA ILE A 142 -11.31 -7.35 -4.01
C ILE A 142 -10.78 -8.66 -3.43
N ARG A 143 -11.22 -9.03 -2.21
CA ARG A 143 -10.80 -10.27 -1.53
C ARG A 143 -11.09 -11.54 -2.34
N ARG A 144 -12.15 -11.54 -3.14
CA ARG A 144 -12.54 -12.69 -3.98
C ARG A 144 -11.60 -12.93 -5.16
N VAL A 145 -10.88 -11.91 -5.61
CA VAL A 145 -10.04 -11.98 -6.82
C VAL A 145 -8.54 -12.06 -6.54
N VAL A 146 -8.13 -11.99 -5.27
CA VAL A 146 -6.72 -12.13 -4.84
C VAL A 146 -6.60 -13.20 -3.74
N LYS A 147 -5.40 -13.74 -3.58
CA LYS A 147 -5.08 -14.77 -2.57
C LYS A 147 -4.33 -14.19 -1.37
N VAL A 148 -3.66 -13.06 -1.55
CA VAL A 148 -2.94 -12.39 -0.47
C VAL A 148 -3.91 -11.81 0.56
N PRO A 149 -3.51 -11.71 1.84
CA PRO A 149 -4.33 -11.08 2.88
C PRO A 149 -4.76 -9.67 2.50
N ILE A 150 -6.04 -9.36 2.69
CA ILE A 150 -6.61 -8.02 2.56
C ILE A 150 -6.90 -7.47 3.94
N ILE A 151 -6.42 -6.25 4.21
CA ILE A 151 -6.63 -5.54 5.46
C ILE A 151 -7.58 -4.37 5.20
N ALA A 152 -8.76 -4.42 5.81
CA ALA A 152 -9.76 -3.37 5.69
C ALA A 152 -9.32 -2.09 6.43
N ASN A 153 -9.53 -0.93 5.82
CA ASN A 153 -9.27 0.37 6.39
C ASN A 153 -10.39 1.37 6.02
N GLY A 154 -10.76 2.22 6.95
CA GLY A 154 -11.75 3.29 6.81
C GLY A 154 -13.00 3.08 7.65
N GLU A 155 -13.38 4.10 8.47
CA GLU A 155 -14.59 4.16 9.31
C GLU A 155 -14.73 3.02 10.34
N ILE A 156 -13.64 2.44 10.80
CA ILE A 156 -13.67 1.43 11.87
C ILE A 156 -13.34 2.15 13.18
N TRP A 157 -14.38 2.61 13.88
CA TRP A 157 -14.27 3.44 15.09
C TRP A 157 -14.54 2.66 16.38
N ASN A 158 -15.21 1.52 16.28
CA ASN A 158 -15.60 0.69 17.41
C ASN A 158 -15.63 -0.81 17.04
N VAL A 159 -15.89 -1.65 18.01
CA VAL A 159 -15.94 -3.12 17.82
C VAL A 159 -17.03 -3.52 16.85
N GLN A 160 -18.18 -2.82 16.86
CA GLN A 160 -19.29 -3.15 15.96
C GLN A 160 -18.93 -2.91 14.49
N ASP A 161 -18.25 -1.78 14.20
CA ASP A 161 -17.75 -1.50 12.86
C ASP A 161 -16.77 -2.57 12.40
N ALA A 162 -15.87 -3.01 13.29
CA ALA A 162 -14.90 -4.07 12.98
C ALA A 162 -15.58 -5.40 12.66
N LEU A 163 -16.67 -5.74 13.36
CA LEU A 163 -17.45 -6.95 13.10
C LEU A 163 -18.22 -6.88 11.78
N GLN A 164 -18.68 -5.68 11.38
CA GLN A 164 -19.35 -5.47 10.09
C GLN A 164 -18.40 -5.47 8.90
N ALA A 165 -17.15 -5.02 9.11
CA ALA A 165 -16.12 -4.96 8.07
C ALA A 165 -15.38 -6.28 7.85
N ARG A 166 -15.68 -7.32 8.64
CA ARG A 166 -15.07 -8.66 8.60
C ARG A 166 -15.75 -9.54 7.56
#